data_f452bc36fa1da71ba1e0706aa7ec12d4
#
_entry.id   f452bc36fa1da71ba1e0706aa7ec12d4
#
_cell.length_a   1.000
_cell.length_b   1.000
_cell.length_c   1.000
_cell.angle_alpha   90.00
_cell.angle_beta   90.00
_cell.angle_gamma   90.00
#
_symmetry.space_group_name_H-M   'P 1'
#
loop_
_entity.id
_entity.type
_entity.pdbx_description
1 polymer ?
#
loop_
_entity_poly.entity_id
_entity_poly.type
_entity_poly.pdbx_seq_one_letter_code
_entity_poly.pdbx_strand_id
1 'polypeptide(L)'
;LGTNTGSHSGTSPLGLYLNSLSRASGQILVAAGGNETGRGHHFRSVFPASTSYEDVELRVGPDERGFTLELWARESELYSVGFLSPSGDETGRIRLSGDEERRIPFLLEGTTIHLNYTSSELATGSELILMRFDAPAAGIWKIRVYHTLSIQGEYHMWLPVHGFISDETFFLRPDPDTTITDPGNTAAIITTATRRAGSICIPAAVLPAPELSNPTLPPPASGSRFPIIRR
;
A
#
# COMPACT_ATOMS: atom_id res chain seq x y z
N LEU A 1 -6.96 -15.18 -3.65
CA LEU A 1 -7.53 -13.93 -3.17
C LEU A 1 -6.44 -13.13 -2.48
N GLY A 2 -6.37 -11.86 -2.75
CA GLY A 2 -5.48 -10.92 -2.12
C GLY A 2 -6.09 -9.54 -2.09
N THR A 3 -5.51 -8.63 -1.31
CA THR A 3 -5.92 -7.22 -1.24
C THR A 3 -4.71 -6.31 -1.28
N ASN A 4 -4.91 -5.10 -1.82
CA ASN A 4 -3.95 -3.99 -1.71
C ASN A 4 -4.20 -3.12 -0.47
N THR A 5 -5.19 -3.48 0.36
CA THR A 5 -5.47 -2.75 1.60
C THR A 5 -4.46 -3.14 2.67
N GLY A 6 -3.87 -2.15 3.31
CA GLY A 6 -2.91 -2.35 4.39
C GLY A 6 -1.50 -1.84 4.08
N SER A 7 -0.62 -1.96 5.05
CA SER A 7 0.72 -1.39 5.04
C SER A 7 1.72 -2.05 4.09
N HIS A 8 1.37 -3.16 3.45
CA HIS A 8 2.26 -3.99 2.63
C HIS A 8 3.54 -4.48 3.33
N SER A 9 3.62 -4.33 4.66
CA SER A 9 4.74 -4.79 5.49
C SER A 9 4.58 -6.22 6.03
N GLY A 10 3.47 -6.91 5.72
CA GLY A 10 3.13 -8.23 6.25
C GLY A 10 2.65 -8.22 7.70
N THR A 11 2.34 -7.05 8.25
CA THR A 11 1.84 -6.85 9.62
C THR A 11 0.33 -6.62 9.70
N SER A 12 -0.40 -6.87 8.62
CA SER A 12 -1.86 -6.87 8.66
C SER A 12 -2.38 -7.87 9.71
N PRO A 13 -3.58 -7.71 10.25
CA PRO A 13 -4.17 -8.68 11.19
C PRO A 13 -4.16 -10.11 10.63
N LEU A 14 -4.41 -10.27 9.32
CA LEU A 14 -4.31 -11.56 8.65
C LEU A 14 -2.86 -12.06 8.59
N GLY A 15 -1.90 -11.20 8.24
CA GLY A 15 -0.49 -11.52 8.20
C GLY A 15 0.04 -11.96 9.57
N LEU A 16 -0.32 -11.24 10.64
CA LEU A 16 0.06 -11.60 12.01
C LEU A 16 -0.54 -12.95 12.42
N TYR A 17 -1.78 -13.21 12.06
CA TYR A 17 -2.43 -14.50 12.32
C TYR A 17 -1.72 -15.64 11.57
N LEU A 18 -1.41 -15.47 10.29
CA LEU A 18 -0.68 -16.46 9.49
C LEU A 18 0.74 -16.68 10.01
N ASN A 19 1.45 -15.63 10.44
CA ASN A 19 2.73 -15.75 11.12
C ASN A 19 2.64 -16.58 12.40
N SER A 20 1.56 -16.42 13.15
CA SER A 20 1.30 -17.25 14.35
C SER A 20 1.07 -18.71 14.01
N LEU A 21 0.26 -18.99 12.98
CA LEU A 21 -0.02 -20.35 12.52
C LEU A 21 1.24 -21.05 11.98
N SER A 22 2.09 -20.35 11.25
CA SER A 22 3.32 -20.91 10.64
C SER A 22 4.33 -21.40 11.67
N ARG A 23 4.23 -20.94 12.93
CA ARG A 23 5.08 -21.41 14.03
C ARG A 23 4.71 -22.80 14.53
N ALA A 24 3.50 -23.29 14.19
CA ALA A 24 3.09 -24.62 14.56
C ALA A 24 3.85 -25.68 13.74
N SER A 25 4.40 -26.68 14.41
CA SER A 25 5.15 -27.76 13.76
C SER A 25 4.30 -28.51 12.73
N GLY A 26 4.86 -28.76 11.57
CA GLY A 26 4.21 -29.53 10.49
C GLY A 26 3.22 -28.72 9.64
N GLN A 27 3.11 -27.40 9.81
CA GLN A 27 2.29 -26.55 8.96
C GLN A 27 3.14 -25.80 7.94
N ILE A 28 2.69 -25.80 6.69
CA ILE A 28 3.27 -25.00 5.59
C ILE A 28 2.14 -24.16 5.02
N LEU A 29 2.33 -22.86 5.05
CA LEU A 29 1.36 -21.91 4.50
C LEU A 29 1.89 -21.39 3.16
N VAL A 30 1.02 -21.38 2.16
CA VAL A 30 1.33 -20.91 0.81
C VAL A 30 0.26 -19.92 0.39
N ALA A 31 0.69 -18.77 -0.14
CA ALA A 31 -0.21 -17.77 -0.70
C ALA A 31 0.22 -17.36 -2.11
N ALA A 32 -0.73 -16.85 -2.89
CA ALA A 32 -0.43 -16.21 -4.16
C ALA A 32 0.08 -14.79 -3.93
N GLY A 33 1.06 -14.34 -4.73
CA GLY A 33 1.57 -12.98 -4.71
C GLY A 33 0.66 -11.94 -5.35
N GLY A 34 -0.43 -12.38 -5.99
CA GLY A 34 -1.33 -11.47 -6.71
C GLY A 34 -0.95 -11.29 -8.19
N ASN A 35 -1.69 -10.44 -8.89
CA ASN A 35 -1.53 -10.16 -10.32
C ASN A 35 -1.62 -8.65 -10.62
N GLU A 36 -1.24 -7.82 -9.66
CA GLU A 36 -1.37 -6.37 -9.73
C GLU A 36 -0.26 -5.67 -10.52
N THR A 37 0.88 -6.35 -10.74
CA THR A 37 1.98 -5.79 -11.54
C THR A 37 1.51 -5.37 -12.93
N GLY A 38 1.68 -4.10 -13.26
CA GLY A 38 1.28 -3.51 -14.55
C GLY A 38 -0.19 -3.11 -14.64
N ARG A 39 -0.97 -3.19 -13.53
CA ARG A 39 -2.36 -2.70 -13.46
C ARG A 39 -2.46 -1.19 -13.20
N GLY A 40 -1.37 -0.57 -12.76
CA GLY A 40 -1.36 0.85 -12.43
C GLY A 40 -2.01 1.19 -11.09
N HIS A 41 -2.14 0.21 -10.19
CA HIS A 41 -2.79 0.37 -8.90
C HIS A 41 -1.86 0.75 -7.76
N HIS A 42 -0.56 0.89 -8.03
CA HIS A 42 0.42 1.33 -7.07
C HIS A 42 1.18 2.56 -7.58
N PHE A 43 1.37 3.53 -6.72
CA PHE A 43 2.20 4.71 -6.93
C PHE A 43 3.21 4.81 -5.78
N ARG A 44 4.43 5.18 -6.12
CA ARG A 44 5.50 5.45 -5.16
C ARG A 44 6.21 6.74 -5.54
N SER A 45 6.54 7.54 -4.55
CA SER A 45 7.42 8.69 -4.73
C SER A 45 8.35 8.87 -3.55
N VAL A 46 9.47 9.53 -3.84
CA VAL A 46 10.36 10.10 -2.84
C VAL A 46 10.29 11.61 -3.00
N PHE A 47 9.76 12.29 -2.01
CA PHE A 47 9.47 13.71 -2.08
C PHE A 47 10.75 14.53 -2.27
N PRO A 48 10.86 15.34 -3.34
CA PRO A 48 12.03 16.20 -3.52
C PRO A 48 12.09 17.26 -2.43
N ALA A 49 13.24 17.41 -1.77
CA ALA A 49 13.44 18.38 -0.68
C ALA A 49 13.17 19.85 -1.08
N SER A 50 13.15 20.15 -2.36
CA SER A 50 12.96 21.50 -2.92
C SER A 50 11.51 21.85 -3.23
N THR A 51 10.58 20.90 -3.18
CA THR A 51 9.16 21.10 -3.52
C THR A 51 8.29 21.13 -2.29
N SER A 52 7.25 21.97 -2.30
CA SER A 52 6.28 22.05 -1.19
C SER A 52 5.15 21.03 -1.31
N TYR A 53 4.91 20.51 -2.50
CA TYR A 53 3.89 19.51 -2.79
C TYR A 53 4.24 18.72 -4.07
N GLU A 54 3.59 17.58 -4.24
CA GLU A 54 3.60 16.77 -5.45
C GLU A 54 2.18 16.45 -5.89
N ASP A 55 1.88 16.56 -7.19
CA ASP A 55 0.60 16.17 -7.76
C ASP A 55 0.66 14.73 -8.26
N VAL A 56 -0.10 13.85 -7.64
CA VAL A 56 -0.29 12.46 -8.06
C VAL A 56 -1.53 12.39 -8.95
N GLU A 57 -1.32 12.05 -10.22
CA GLU A 57 -2.38 12.00 -11.21
C GLU A 57 -3.04 10.62 -11.24
N LEU A 58 -4.35 10.61 -11.01
CA LEU A 58 -5.22 9.44 -11.00
C LEU A 58 -6.27 9.57 -12.09
N ARG A 59 -6.26 8.65 -13.05
CA ARG A 59 -7.38 8.50 -13.99
C ARG A 59 -8.51 7.75 -13.32
N VAL A 60 -9.72 8.27 -13.41
CA VAL A 60 -10.95 7.61 -12.99
C VAL A 60 -11.77 7.28 -14.24
N GLY A 61 -12.14 6.02 -14.38
CA GLY A 61 -12.95 5.52 -15.50
C GLY A 61 -14.41 5.99 -15.44
N PRO A 62 -15.13 5.94 -16.57
CA PRO A 62 -16.52 6.46 -16.66
C PRO A 62 -17.53 5.66 -15.85
N ASP A 63 -17.27 4.39 -15.60
CA ASP A 63 -18.19 3.48 -14.88
C ASP A 63 -17.79 3.26 -13.42
N GLU A 64 -16.85 4.06 -12.91
CA GLU A 64 -16.38 3.92 -11.53
C GLU A 64 -17.45 4.40 -10.55
N ARG A 65 -17.84 3.53 -9.62
CA ARG A 65 -18.89 3.85 -8.62
C ARG A 65 -18.32 4.37 -7.32
N GLY A 66 -17.07 4.03 -7.04
CA GLY A 66 -16.36 4.44 -5.84
C GLY A 66 -15.25 3.46 -5.49
N PHE A 67 -14.25 3.97 -4.84
CA PHE A 67 -13.09 3.18 -4.39
C PHE A 67 -12.45 3.82 -3.16
N THR A 68 -11.62 3.04 -2.50
CA THR A 68 -10.76 3.52 -1.41
C THR A 68 -9.32 3.58 -1.90
N LEU A 69 -8.68 4.71 -1.66
CA LEU A 69 -7.27 4.95 -1.92
C LEU A 69 -6.55 5.10 -0.59
N GLU A 70 -5.47 4.38 -0.40
CA GLU A 70 -4.64 4.45 0.80
C GLU A 70 -3.30 5.12 0.46
N LEU A 71 -2.89 6.12 1.25
CA LEU A 71 -1.54 6.63 1.27
C LEU A 71 -0.87 6.14 2.56
N TRP A 72 0.28 5.48 2.39
CA TRP A 72 1.10 4.99 3.48
C TRP A 72 2.46 5.68 3.46
N ALA A 73 2.85 6.23 4.59
CA ALA A 73 4.17 6.80 4.81
C ALA A 73 4.90 6.02 5.92
N ARG A 74 6.22 6.06 5.89
CA ARG A 74 7.02 5.40 6.93
C ARG A 74 6.82 6.06 8.30
N GLU A 75 7.20 5.32 9.33
CA GLU A 75 7.32 5.87 10.69
C GLU A 75 8.11 7.18 10.68
N SER A 76 7.61 8.17 11.42
CA SER A 76 8.17 9.52 11.52
C SER A 76 8.02 10.41 10.27
N GLU A 77 7.29 9.97 9.25
CA GLU A 77 6.88 10.79 8.11
C GLU A 77 5.43 11.22 8.29
N LEU A 78 5.10 12.46 8.02
CA LEU A 78 3.73 12.99 8.07
C LEU A 78 3.43 13.80 6.82
N TYR A 79 2.32 13.48 6.19
CA TYR A 79 1.83 14.16 5.00
C TYR A 79 0.45 14.76 5.23
N SER A 80 0.00 15.54 4.29
CA SER A 80 -1.37 16.01 4.18
C SER A 80 -1.72 16.09 2.71
N VAL A 81 -3.00 16.03 2.39
CA VAL A 81 -3.45 15.99 1.01
C VAL A 81 -4.39 17.15 0.67
N GLY A 82 -4.52 17.41 -0.60
CA GLY A 82 -5.55 18.23 -1.23
C GLY A 82 -5.97 17.55 -2.51
N PHE A 83 -7.07 17.99 -3.09
CA PHE A 83 -7.63 17.38 -4.29
C PHE A 83 -7.94 18.46 -5.33
N LEU A 84 -7.67 18.12 -6.60
CA LEU A 84 -8.10 18.87 -7.77
C LEU A 84 -8.94 17.94 -8.63
N SER A 85 -10.18 18.34 -8.88
CA SER A 85 -11.16 17.58 -9.68
C SER A 85 -10.88 17.70 -11.18
N PRO A 86 -11.48 16.83 -12.02
CA PRO A 86 -11.37 16.93 -13.47
C PRO A 86 -11.93 18.26 -14.04
N SER A 87 -12.88 18.90 -13.36
CA SER A 87 -13.43 20.21 -13.76
C SER A 87 -12.58 21.40 -13.30
N GLY A 88 -11.56 21.15 -12.45
CA GLY A 88 -10.68 22.18 -11.92
C GLY A 88 -11.06 22.74 -10.55
N ASP A 89 -12.03 22.13 -9.85
CA ASP A 89 -12.34 22.50 -8.48
C ASP A 89 -11.25 21.98 -7.53
N GLU A 90 -10.72 22.87 -6.65
CA GLU A 90 -9.57 22.60 -5.80
C GLU A 90 -9.89 22.83 -4.32
N THR A 91 -9.54 21.86 -3.47
CA THR A 91 -9.77 21.96 -2.01
C THR A 91 -8.71 22.75 -1.26
N GLY A 92 -7.53 22.97 -1.87
CA GLY A 92 -6.35 23.37 -1.15
C GLY A 92 -5.82 22.27 -0.19
N ARG A 93 -4.89 22.63 0.67
CA ARG A 93 -4.28 21.71 1.64
C ARG A 93 -5.22 21.41 2.80
N ILE A 94 -5.53 20.14 3.00
CA ILE A 94 -6.33 19.64 4.13
C ILE A 94 -5.38 19.12 5.18
N ARG A 95 -5.30 19.82 6.31
CA ARG A 95 -4.41 19.46 7.41
C ARG A 95 -5.02 18.38 8.29
N LEU A 96 -4.16 17.60 8.93
CA LEU A 96 -4.50 16.69 10.02
C LEU A 96 -5.34 17.41 11.08
N SER A 97 -6.43 16.79 11.49
CA SER A 97 -7.33 17.32 12.52
C SER A 97 -7.95 16.17 13.32
N GLY A 98 -7.14 15.52 14.17
CA GLY A 98 -7.62 14.41 15.00
C GLY A 98 -8.12 13.20 14.21
N ASP A 99 -8.84 12.31 14.89
CA ASP A 99 -9.38 11.07 14.31
C ASP A 99 -10.75 11.26 13.61
N GLU A 100 -11.14 12.50 13.33
CA GLU A 100 -12.44 12.78 12.69
C GLU A 100 -12.38 12.60 11.18
N GLU A 101 -13.35 11.85 10.64
CA GLU A 101 -13.58 11.76 9.20
C GLU A 101 -13.97 13.13 8.65
N ARG A 102 -13.28 13.58 7.60
CA ARG A 102 -13.62 14.77 6.85
C ARG A 102 -14.34 14.42 5.57
N ARG A 103 -15.51 15.01 5.40
CA ARG A 103 -16.30 14.87 4.18
C ARG A 103 -16.08 16.09 3.28
N ILE A 104 -15.65 15.83 2.05
CA ILE A 104 -15.27 16.85 1.06
C ILE A 104 -16.17 16.66 -0.17
N PRO A 105 -17.22 17.49 -0.31
CA PRO A 105 -18.09 17.44 -1.48
C PRO A 105 -17.51 18.26 -2.64
N PHE A 106 -17.53 17.68 -3.84
CA PHE A 106 -17.30 18.32 -5.12
C PHE A 106 -18.65 18.44 -5.82
N LEU A 107 -19.28 19.62 -5.70
CA LEU A 107 -20.68 19.81 -6.07
C LEU A 107 -20.91 19.70 -7.58
N LEU A 108 -19.96 20.16 -8.40
CA LEU A 108 -20.08 20.13 -9.86
C LEU A 108 -19.99 18.69 -10.39
N GLU A 109 -19.17 17.86 -9.78
CA GLU A 109 -18.98 16.47 -10.14
C GLU A 109 -19.98 15.52 -9.49
N GLY A 110 -20.66 15.95 -8.44
CA GLY A 110 -21.47 15.07 -7.61
C GLY A 110 -20.66 14.06 -6.79
N THR A 111 -19.34 14.26 -6.70
CA THR A 111 -18.41 13.38 -6.00
C THR A 111 -18.28 13.80 -4.55
N THR A 112 -18.14 12.82 -3.65
CA THR A 112 -17.75 13.09 -2.26
C THR A 112 -16.51 12.27 -1.91
N ILE A 113 -15.51 12.94 -1.32
CA ILE A 113 -14.32 12.27 -0.80
C ILE A 113 -14.40 12.27 0.73
N HIS A 114 -14.29 11.09 1.32
CA HIS A 114 -14.16 10.89 2.76
C HIS A 114 -12.71 10.67 3.10
N LEU A 115 -12.19 11.50 3.99
CA LEU A 115 -10.77 11.55 4.32
C LEU A 115 -10.56 11.28 5.80
N ASN A 116 -9.75 10.27 6.12
CA ASN A 116 -9.32 9.92 7.47
C ASN A 116 -7.79 9.91 7.55
N TYR A 117 -7.29 10.44 8.67
CA TYR A 117 -5.86 10.43 8.99
C TYR A 117 -5.60 9.56 10.22
N THR A 118 -4.65 8.67 10.10
CA THR A 118 -4.08 7.92 11.22
C THR A 118 -2.58 8.20 11.24
N SER A 119 -2.13 9.08 12.12
CA SER A 119 -0.73 9.52 12.17
C SER A 119 0.25 8.44 12.60
N SER A 120 -0.24 7.40 13.27
CA SER A 120 0.54 6.24 13.69
C SER A 120 -0.38 5.02 13.75
N GLU A 121 -0.32 4.19 12.73
CA GLU A 121 -1.06 2.94 12.69
C GLU A 121 -0.45 1.95 13.68
N LEU A 122 -1.31 1.24 14.44
CA LEU A 122 -0.90 0.47 15.62
C LEU A 122 0.11 -0.64 15.36
N ALA A 123 0.07 -1.26 14.19
CA ALA A 123 0.93 -2.40 13.87
C ALA A 123 2.30 -1.99 13.30
N THR A 124 2.37 -0.82 12.65
CA THR A 124 3.54 -0.39 11.89
C THR A 124 4.17 0.90 12.39
N GLY A 125 3.43 1.71 13.15
CA GLY A 125 3.84 3.08 13.47
C GLY A 125 3.78 4.05 12.28
N SER A 126 3.39 3.57 11.10
CA SER A 126 3.32 4.35 9.86
C SER A 126 2.10 5.26 9.81
N GLU A 127 2.20 6.36 9.08
CA GLU A 127 1.02 7.17 8.77
C GLU A 127 0.16 6.47 7.71
N LEU A 128 -1.15 6.48 7.93
CA LEU A 128 -2.17 6.10 6.96
C LEU A 128 -3.10 7.26 6.68
N ILE A 129 -3.22 7.65 5.43
CA ILE A 129 -4.27 8.56 4.94
C ILE A 129 -5.23 7.74 4.10
N LEU A 130 -6.45 7.57 4.61
CA LEU A 130 -7.50 6.82 3.94
C LEU A 130 -8.42 7.81 3.19
N MET A 131 -8.57 7.61 1.89
CA MET A 131 -9.37 8.44 0.98
C MET A 131 -10.42 7.58 0.29
N ARG A 132 -11.69 7.69 0.71
CA ARG A 132 -12.79 7.00 0.04
C ARG A 132 -13.49 7.95 -0.90
N PHE A 133 -13.50 7.61 -2.17
CA PHE A 133 -14.20 8.32 -3.23
C PHE A 133 -15.58 7.69 -3.43
N ASP A 134 -16.62 8.46 -3.21
CA ASP A 134 -18.02 8.08 -3.47
C ASP A 134 -18.49 8.77 -4.75
N ALA A 135 -18.98 8.01 -5.73
CA ALA A 135 -19.43 8.46 -7.04
C ALA A 135 -18.42 9.41 -7.74
N PRO A 136 -17.16 8.99 -7.94
CA PRO A 136 -16.16 9.86 -8.52
C PRO A 136 -16.48 10.17 -9.98
N ALA A 137 -16.40 11.45 -10.37
CA ALA A 137 -16.52 11.84 -11.77
C ALA A 137 -15.37 11.27 -12.58
N ALA A 138 -15.67 10.80 -13.78
CA ALA A 138 -14.66 10.31 -14.71
C ALA A 138 -13.71 11.44 -15.15
N GLY A 139 -12.45 11.10 -15.32
CA GLY A 139 -11.42 12.05 -15.74
C GLY A 139 -10.14 11.92 -14.92
N ILE A 140 -9.33 12.96 -14.98
CA ILE A 140 -8.05 12.99 -14.27
C ILE A 140 -8.22 13.81 -12.99
N TRP A 141 -8.15 13.12 -11.87
CA TRP A 141 -8.03 13.71 -10.56
C TRP A 141 -6.56 13.91 -10.21
N LYS A 142 -6.24 14.97 -9.45
CA LYS A 142 -4.92 15.15 -8.86
C LYS A 142 -5.05 15.10 -7.35
N ILE A 143 -4.33 14.19 -6.75
CA ILE A 143 -4.13 14.15 -5.31
C ILE A 143 -2.84 14.92 -5.04
N ARG A 144 -2.98 16.10 -4.46
CA ARG A 144 -1.84 16.95 -4.12
C ARG A 144 -1.34 16.56 -2.74
N VAL A 145 -0.16 15.97 -2.69
CA VAL A 145 0.49 15.52 -1.45
C VAL A 145 1.45 16.60 -0.97
N TYR A 146 1.31 17.00 0.29
CA TYR A 146 2.17 17.98 0.96
C TYR A 146 2.93 17.29 2.08
N HIS A 147 4.22 17.51 2.21
CA HIS A 147 4.93 17.06 3.40
C HIS A 147 4.64 17.97 4.59
N THR A 148 4.41 17.39 5.75
CA THR A 148 4.25 18.09 7.03
C THR A 148 5.49 17.89 7.89
N LEU A 149 5.96 16.65 7.98
CA LEU A 149 7.23 16.23 8.55
C LEU A 149 7.79 15.18 7.58
N SER A 150 9.01 15.41 7.10
CA SER A 150 9.65 14.50 6.16
C SER A 150 11.12 14.37 6.50
N ILE A 151 11.59 13.12 6.62
CA ILE A 151 12.98 12.75 6.86
C ILE A 151 13.58 12.16 5.59
N GLN A 152 12.93 11.16 5.01
CA GLN A 152 13.31 10.51 3.74
C GLN A 152 12.41 10.93 2.60
N GLY A 153 11.18 11.33 2.89
CA GLY A 153 10.20 11.80 1.93
C GLY A 153 9.50 10.69 1.15
N GLU A 154 9.65 9.43 1.53
CA GLU A 154 9.07 8.31 0.81
C GLU A 154 7.62 8.02 1.26
N TYR A 155 6.73 7.91 0.28
CA TYR A 155 5.36 7.46 0.50
C TYR A 155 4.87 6.59 -0.65
N HIS A 156 3.88 5.79 -0.37
CA HIS A 156 3.23 4.88 -1.30
C HIS A 156 1.73 5.13 -1.33
N MET A 157 1.10 4.87 -2.47
CA MET A 157 -0.35 4.91 -2.59
C MET A 157 -0.83 3.65 -3.30
N TRP A 158 -1.91 3.05 -2.78
CA TRP A 158 -2.53 1.85 -3.37
C TRP A 158 -4.02 2.05 -3.62
N LEU A 159 -4.43 1.67 -4.82
CA LEU A 159 -5.81 1.45 -5.21
C LEU A 159 -6.24 0.02 -4.89
N PRO A 160 -7.54 -0.30 -4.85
CA PRO A 160 -8.02 -1.67 -4.74
C PRO A 160 -7.47 -2.58 -5.81
N VAL A 161 -7.42 -3.89 -5.53
CA VAL A 161 -6.99 -4.90 -6.51
C VAL A 161 -7.95 -4.97 -7.69
N HIS A 162 -7.43 -5.43 -8.83
CA HIS A 162 -8.22 -5.73 -10.03
C HIS A 162 -9.49 -6.55 -9.71
N GLY A 163 -10.62 -6.12 -10.28
CA GLY A 163 -11.96 -6.69 -10.04
C GLY A 163 -12.75 -6.00 -8.93
N PHE A 164 -12.11 -5.14 -8.12
CA PHE A 164 -12.78 -4.28 -7.13
C PHE A 164 -12.74 -2.80 -7.51
N ILE A 165 -12.11 -2.47 -8.62
CA ILE A 165 -12.02 -1.15 -9.22
C ILE A 165 -12.12 -1.31 -10.74
N SER A 166 -12.57 -0.28 -11.44
CA SER A 166 -12.63 -0.27 -12.90
C SER A 166 -11.23 -0.42 -13.52
N ASP A 167 -11.10 -1.20 -14.60
CA ASP A 167 -9.84 -1.33 -15.34
C ASP A 167 -9.36 0.00 -15.96
N GLU A 168 -10.24 1.00 -16.04
CA GLU A 168 -9.91 2.34 -16.52
C GLU A 168 -9.55 3.32 -15.38
N THR A 169 -9.51 2.85 -14.13
CA THR A 169 -9.11 3.64 -12.96
C THR A 169 -7.73 3.22 -12.51
N PHE A 170 -6.72 4.09 -12.71
CA PHE A 170 -5.31 3.78 -12.44
C PHE A 170 -4.47 5.06 -12.31
N PHE A 171 -3.30 4.96 -11.68
CA PHE A 171 -2.32 6.05 -11.64
C PHE A 171 -1.67 6.26 -13.01
N LEU A 172 -1.52 7.52 -13.46
CA LEU A 172 -0.87 7.82 -14.74
C LEU A 172 0.64 7.58 -14.72
N ARG A 173 1.26 7.60 -13.54
CA ARG A 173 2.67 7.28 -13.34
C ARG A 173 2.80 6.19 -12.27
N PRO A 174 2.34 4.96 -12.55
CA PRO A 174 2.39 3.87 -11.59
C PRO A 174 3.81 3.38 -11.37
N ASP A 175 4.06 2.85 -10.16
CA ASP A 175 5.25 2.09 -9.85
C ASP A 175 4.91 0.58 -9.93
N PRO A 176 5.63 -0.22 -10.74
CA PRO A 176 5.37 -1.66 -10.87
C PRO A 176 5.88 -2.49 -9.70
N ASP A 177 6.73 -1.92 -8.85
CA ASP A 177 7.29 -2.60 -7.69
C ASP A 177 6.30 -2.58 -6.51
N THR A 178 6.56 -3.40 -5.50
CA THR A 178 5.75 -3.47 -4.26
C THR A 178 4.27 -3.79 -4.51
N THR A 179 3.99 -4.64 -5.50
CA THR A 179 2.64 -5.02 -5.91
C THR A 179 2.21 -6.42 -5.42
N ILE A 180 2.95 -7.02 -4.47
CA ILE A 180 2.51 -8.25 -3.80
C ILE A 180 1.33 -7.89 -2.88
N THR A 181 0.22 -8.59 -3.10
CA THR A 181 -0.99 -8.39 -2.30
C THR A 181 -0.90 -9.08 -0.94
N ASP A 182 -1.63 -8.55 0.05
CA ASP A 182 -1.87 -9.27 1.31
C ASP A 182 -2.78 -10.49 1.03
N PRO A 183 -2.48 -11.71 1.55
CA PRO A 183 -1.43 -12.01 2.53
C PRO A 183 -0.08 -12.47 1.94
N GLY A 184 0.13 -12.36 0.63
CA GLY A 184 1.38 -12.78 -0.01
C GLY A 184 2.63 -12.06 0.49
N ASN A 185 2.47 -10.88 1.09
CA ASN A 185 3.55 -10.09 1.71
C ASN A 185 3.94 -10.56 3.13
N THR A 186 3.26 -11.57 3.68
CA THR A 186 3.53 -12.10 5.03
C THR A 186 4.86 -12.86 5.08
N ALA A 187 5.72 -12.53 6.04
CA ALA A 187 7.11 -13.03 6.09
C ALA A 187 7.24 -14.54 6.30
N ALA A 188 6.30 -15.18 7.02
CA ALA A 188 6.40 -16.58 7.42
C ALA A 188 5.65 -17.55 6.50
N ILE A 189 5.24 -17.11 5.32
CA ILE A 189 4.55 -17.96 4.34
C ILE A 189 5.38 -18.08 3.05
N ILE A 190 5.09 -19.11 2.26
CA ILE A 190 5.68 -19.27 0.92
C ILE A 190 4.79 -18.51 -0.06
N THR A 191 5.31 -17.44 -0.63
CA THR A 191 4.59 -16.68 -1.65
C THR A 191 4.94 -17.19 -3.03
N THR A 192 3.93 -17.57 -3.80
CA THR A 192 4.08 -18.03 -5.19
C THR A 192 3.67 -16.93 -6.15
N ALA A 193 4.52 -16.67 -7.14
CA ALA A 193 4.24 -15.74 -8.23
C ALA A 193 4.52 -16.42 -9.57
N THR A 194 3.74 -16.07 -10.60
CA THR A 194 4.00 -16.52 -11.96
C THR A 194 4.78 -15.46 -12.72
N ARG A 195 5.77 -15.90 -13.49
CA ARG A 195 6.51 -15.03 -14.41
C ARG A 195 5.87 -15.10 -15.80
N ARG A 196 5.50 -13.96 -16.34
CA ARG A 196 5.19 -13.87 -17.78
C ARG A 196 6.50 -13.95 -18.56
N ALA A 197 6.58 -14.80 -19.57
CA ALA A 197 7.78 -14.91 -20.41
C ALA A 197 8.15 -13.51 -20.97
N GLY A 198 9.35 -13.02 -20.63
CA GLY A 198 9.85 -11.71 -21.06
C GLY A 198 9.97 -10.62 -19.97
N SER A 199 9.39 -10.81 -18.80
CA SER A 199 9.54 -9.89 -17.68
C SER A 199 10.53 -10.41 -16.64
N ILE A 200 11.43 -9.55 -16.18
CA ILE A 200 12.31 -9.87 -15.06
C ILE A 200 11.49 -9.67 -13.78
N CYS A 201 11.15 -10.74 -13.06
CA CYS A 201 10.67 -10.61 -11.69
C CYS A 201 11.84 -10.18 -10.81
N ILE A 202 11.81 -8.95 -10.35
CA ILE A 202 12.61 -8.53 -9.20
C ILE A 202 11.89 -9.10 -7.98
N PRO A 203 12.58 -9.84 -7.08
CA PRO A 203 11.96 -10.27 -5.84
C PRO A 203 11.48 -9.03 -5.10
N ALA A 204 10.23 -9.05 -4.63
CA ALA A 204 9.71 -7.96 -3.80
C ALA A 204 10.67 -7.77 -2.63
N ALA A 205 11.23 -6.58 -2.52
CA ALA A 205 11.94 -6.20 -1.32
C ALA A 205 10.89 -6.13 -0.20
N VAL A 206 10.86 -7.14 0.64
CA VAL A 206 10.22 -7.03 1.95
C VAL A 206 10.94 -5.87 2.62
N LEU A 207 10.21 -4.79 2.93
CA LEU A 207 10.77 -3.70 3.72
C LEU A 207 11.33 -4.36 5.01
N PRO A 208 12.61 -4.11 5.37
CA PRO A 208 13.17 -4.74 6.56
C PRO A 208 12.30 -4.34 7.76
N ALA A 209 11.73 -5.35 8.42
CA ALA A 209 11.12 -5.16 9.72
C ALA A 209 12.18 -4.52 10.63
N PRO A 210 11.81 -3.57 11.52
CA PRO A 210 12.74 -3.03 12.48
C PRO A 210 13.37 -4.20 13.25
N GLU A 211 14.71 -4.23 13.32
CA GLU A 211 15.43 -5.24 14.08
C GLU A 211 15.01 -5.17 15.55
N LEU A 212 14.08 -6.04 15.92
CA LEU A 212 13.88 -6.37 17.32
C LEU A 212 15.18 -7.08 17.77
N SER A 213 15.97 -6.38 18.57
CA SER A 213 17.15 -6.94 19.23
C SER A 213 16.76 -8.23 19.94
N ASN A 214 17.12 -9.36 19.34
CA ASN A 214 16.93 -10.67 19.93
C ASN A 214 17.78 -10.80 21.21
N PRO A 215 17.19 -11.20 22.34
CA PRO A 215 18.01 -11.74 23.44
C PRO A 215 18.68 -13.02 22.94
N THR A 216 19.98 -13.07 23.07
CA THR A 216 20.86 -14.16 22.70
C THR A 216 20.34 -15.53 23.12
N LEU A 217 19.92 -16.34 22.15
CA LEU A 217 19.73 -17.78 22.33
C LEU A 217 21.09 -18.48 22.20
N PRO A 218 21.40 -19.45 23.06
CA PRO A 218 22.65 -20.21 22.96
C PRO A 218 22.67 -21.06 21.67
N PRO A 219 23.84 -21.35 21.11
CA PRO A 219 23.96 -22.08 19.85
C PRO A 219 23.43 -23.52 19.98
N PRO A 220 22.79 -24.08 18.92
CA PRO A 220 22.34 -25.47 18.92
C PRO A 220 23.53 -26.42 18.92
N ALA A 221 23.40 -27.48 19.71
CA ALA A 221 24.37 -28.55 19.78
C ALA A 221 24.55 -29.22 18.41
N SER A 222 25.78 -29.46 18.05
CA SER A 222 26.23 -30.14 16.82
C SER A 222 25.72 -31.59 16.75
N GLY A 223 25.12 -31.96 15.63
CA GLY A 223 25.01 -33.36 15.19
C GLY A 223 23.65 -33.85 14.78
N SER A 224 23.33 -33.75 13.51
CA SER A 224 22.78 -34.85 12.71
C SER A 224 22.67 -34.46 11.24
N ARG A 225 23.37 -35.18 10.39
CA ARG A 225 23.26 -35.12 8.92
C ARG A 225 22.00 -35.83 8.48
N PHE A 226 21.17 -35.14 7.71
CA PHE A 226 20.08 -35.78 6.98
C PHE A 226 20.53 -36.08 5.54
N PRO A 227 20.20 -37.25 4.98
CA PRO A 227 20.59 -37.62 3.63
C PRO A 227 19.66 -36.90 2.60
N ILE A 228 20.30 -36.40 1.55
CA ILE A 228 19.63 -35.84 0.37
C ILE A 228 19.06 -37.01 -0.46
N ILE A 229 17.75 -37.08 -0.62
CA ILE A 229 17.10 -37.97 -1.59
C ILE A 229 16.97 -37.18 -2.90
N ARG A 230 17.74 -37.58 -3.93
CA ARG A 230 17.52 -37.17 -5.32
C ARG A 230 16.46 -38.08 -5.95
N ARG A 231 15.45 -37.51 -6.48
CA ARG A 231 14.73 -38.00 -7.68
C ARG A 231 14.34 -36.84 -8.57
#